data_b0364a878cc75470f17c0be06c72c86d
#
_entry.id   b0364a878cc75470f17c0be06c72c86d
#
_cell.length_a   1.000
_cell.length_b   1.000
_cell.length_c   1.000
_cell.angle_alpha   90.00
_cell.angle_beta   90.00
_cell.angle_gamma   90.00
#
_symmetry.space_group_name_H-M   'P 1'
#
loop_
_entity.id
_entity.type
_entity.pdbx_description
1 polymer ?
#
loop_
_entity_poly.entity_id
_entity_poly.type
_entity_poly.pdbx_seq_one_letter_code
_entity_poly.pdbx_strand_id
1 'polypeptide(L)'
;MQIDIIAPGRVKERYLRDAIDEYSKRLSRYCRLNIIEVADEKTPDHASEGVDRQIKAKEGERIAKHLKDGAFVIALAINGKQLSSEELAAKINDLGLRGTSHIQLVIGGSIGLDDAILRRADFLLSFSKMTFPHQLMRVILLEQIYRAYKILSLIHI
;
A
#
# COMPACT_ATOMS: atom_id res chain seq x y z
N MET A 1 -14.70 -6.90 -4.28
CA MET A 1 -13.24 -6.67 -4.30
C MET A 1 -12.71 -6.66 -2.88
N GLN A 2 -11.70 -7.45 -2.62
CA GLN A 2 -10.95 -7.41 -1.37
C GLN A 2 -9.68 -6.61 -1.59
N ILE A 3 -9.39 -5.69 -0.67
CA ILE A 3 -8.18 -4.87 -0.73
C ILE A 3 -7.45 -5.02 0.59
N ASP A 4 -6.20 -5.47 0.53
CA ASP A 4 -5.32 -5.53 1.68
C ASP A 4 -4.28 -4.42 1.57
N ILE A 5 -4.01 -3.77 2.68
CA ILE A 5 -2.87 -2.86 2.80
C ILE A 5 -1.92 -3.48 3.80
N ILE A 6 -0.70 -3.76 3.35
CA ILE A 6 0.31 -4.45 4.14
C ILE A 6 1.47 -3.50 4.39
N ALA A 7 1.83 -3.26 5.63
CA ALA A 7 2.89 -2.32 5.98
C ALA A 7 3.58 -2.71 7.28
N PRO A 8 4.90 -2.45 7.42
CA PRO A 8 5.59 -2.62 8.68
C PRO A 8 5.23 -1.55 9.69
N GLY A 9 5.13 -1.95 10.96
CA GLY A 9 4.96 -1.05 12.08
C GLY A 9 3.52 -0.70 12.39
N ARG A 10 3.34 -0.14 13.57
CA ARG A 10 2.04 0.32 14.09
C ARG A 10 1.97 1.83 13.96
N VAL A 11 0.80 2.34 13.61
CA VAL A 11 0.56 3.78 13.60
C VAL A 11 0.31 4.21 15.05
N LYS A 12 1.21 5.04 15.58
CA LYS A 12 1.18 5.47 16.98
C LYS A 12 0.40 6.78 17.15
N GLU A 13 0.47 7.66 16.16
CA GLU A 13 -0.15 8.98 16.25
C GLU A 13 -1.67 8.87 16.18
N ARG A 14 -2.34 9.43 17.19
CA ARG A 14 -3.80 9.33 17.28
C ARG A 14 -4.51 9.95 16.08
N TYR A 15 -4.02 11.10 15.60
CA TYR A 15 -4.65 11.76 14.45
C TYR A 15 -4.55 10.92 13.18
N LEU A 16 -3.47 10.15 13.02
CA LEU A 16 -3.33 9.23 11.88
C LEU A 16 -4.23 8.01 12.03
N ARG A 17 -4.34 7.46 13.24
CA ARG A 17 -5.26 6.34 13.51
C ARG A 17 -6.70 6.76 13.28
N ASP A 18 -7.07 7.96 13.71
CA ASP A 18 -8.42 8.48 13.50
C ASP A 18 -8.72 8.64 12.00
N ALA A 19 -7.74 9.13 11.23
CA ALA A 19 -7.88 9.27 9.79
C ALA A 19 -8.02 7.90 9.11
N ILE A 20 -7.20 6.92 9.51
CA ILE A 20 -7.28 5.56 8.97
C ILE A 20 -8.66 4.95 9.26
N ASP A 21 -9.16 5.11 10.48
CA ASP A 21 -10.47 4.59 10.87
C ASP A 21 -11.59 5.23 10.05
N GLU A 22 -11.49 6.54 9.81
CA GLU A 22 -12.51 7.24 9.04
C GLU A 22 -12.54 6.77 7.58
N TYR A 23 -11.38 6.67 6.95
CA TYR A 23 -11.33 6.17 5.55
C TYR A 23 -11.70 4.70 5.47
N SER A 24 -11.33 3.89 6.44
CA SER A 24 -11.73 2.47 6.49
C SER A 24 -13.25 2.35 6.54
N LYS A 25 -13.90 3.18 7.36
CA LYS A 25 -15.35 3.22 7.47
C LYS A 25 -15.99 3.61 6.13
N ARG A 26 -15.48 4.65 5.47
CA ARG A 26 -15.99 5.09 4.16
C ARG A 26 -15.82 4.00 3.10
N LEU A 27 -14.69 3.30 3.11
CA LEU A 27 -14.38 2.26 2.15
C LEU A 27 -15.22 1.00 2.35
N SER A 28 -15.75 0.76 3.54
CA SER A 28 -16.54 -0.44 3.83
C SER A 28 -17.75 -0.61 2.92
N ARG A 29 -18.23 0.47 2.32
CA ARG A 29 -19.34 0.44 1.35
C ARG A 29 -18.93 -0.09 -0.02
N TYR A 30 -17.64 -0.05 -0.33
CA TYR A 30 -17.15 -0.29 -1.69
C TYR A 30 -16.34 -1.57 -1.81
N CYS A 31 -15.64 -1.95 -0.76
CA CYS A 31 -14.74 -3.10 -0.80
C CYS A 31 -14.59 -3.71 0.59
N ARG A 32 -14.02 -4.91 0.62
CA ARG A 32 -13.58 -5.53 1.87
C ARG A 32 -12.13 -5.10 2.10
N LEU A 33 -11.93 -4.20 3.05
CA LEU A 33 -10.61 -3.66 3.36
C LEU A 33 -10.01 -4.39 4.56
N ASN A 34 -8.75 -4.82 4.42
CA ASN A 34 -7.95 -5.34 5.52
C ASN A 34 -6.66 -4.55 5.60
N ILE A 35 -6.32 -4.09 6.79
CA ILE A 35 -5.03 -3.46 7.04
C ILE A 35 -4.19 -4.44 7.86
N ILE A 36 -3.08 -4.87 7.28
CA ILE A 36 -2.20 -5.88 7.87
C ILE A 36 -0.90 -5.21 8.26
N GLU A 37 -0.67 -5.10 9.56
CA GLU A 37 0.57 -4.57 10.10
C GLU A 37 1.49 -5.73 10.44
N VAL A 38 2.72 -5.69 9.90
CA VAL A 38 3.76 -6.66 10.26
C VAL A 38 4.75 -5.98 11.21
N ALA A 39 5.48 -6.78 11.98
CA ALA A 39 6.47 -6.23 12.89
C ALA A 39 7.55 -5.48 12.09
N ASP A 40 7.89 -4.28 12.54
CA ASP A 40 8.96 -3.50 11.94
C ASP A 40 10.28 -3.77 12.67
N GLU A 41 11.37 -3.43 12.00
CA GLU A 41 12.69 -3.46 12.58
C GLU A 41 13.12 -2.03 12.94
N LYS A 42 13.76 -1.88 14.07
CA LYS A 42 14.31 -0.58 14.48
C LYS A 42 15.51 -0.26 13.59
N THR A 43 15.46 0.92 12.94
CA THR A 43 16.58 1.39 12.11
C THR A 43 17.52 2.21 12.98
N PRO A 44 18.79 1.78 13.15
CA PRO A 44 19.76 2.59 13.87
C PRO A 44 20.10 3.88 13.12
N ASP A 45 20.42 4.93 13.87
CA ASP A 45 20.93 6.16 13.27
C ASP A 45 22.26 5.87 12.56
N HIS A 46 22.45 6.40 11.37
CA HIS A 46 23.67 6.21 10.56
C HIS A 46 23.98 4.74 10.25
N ALA A 47 22.94 3.92 10.05
CA ALA A 47 23.14 2.53 9.68
C ALA A 47 23.83 2.40 8.32
N SER A 48 24.68 1.38 8.17
CA SER A 48 25.33 1.07 6.90
C SER A 48 24.29 0.50 5.90
N GLU A 49 24.64 0.53 4.61
CA GLU A 49 23.81 -0.09 3.56
C GLU A 49 23.58 -1.59 3.83
N GLY A 50 24.56 -2.28 4.38
CA GLY A 50 24.42 -3.70 4.74
C GLY A 50 23.38 -3.92 5.81
N VAL A 51 23.36 -3.06 6.86
CA VAL A 51 22.34 -3.13 7.91
C VAL A 51 20.98 -2.79 7.36
N ASP A 52 20.87 -1.76 6.52
CA ASP A 52 19.61 -1.38 5.88
C ASP A 52 19.03 -2.51 5.03
N ARG A 53 19.88 -3.20 4.27
CA ARG A 53 19.45 -4.36 3.47
C ARG A 53 18.91 -5.49 4.35
N GLN A 54 19.56 -5.74 5.49
CA GLN A 54 19.11 -6.77 6.43
C GLN A 54 17.75 -6.41 7.03
N ILE A 55 17.55 -5.15 7.40
CA ILE A 55 16.28 -4.67 7.93
C ILE A 55 15.17 -4.83 6.90
N LYS A 56 15.42 -4.38 5.67
CA LYS A 56 14.44 -4.51 4.57
C LYS A 56 14.11 -5.97 4.29
N ALA A 57 15.12 -6.86 4.31
CA ALA A 57 14.92 -8.27 4.06
C ALA A 57 14.04 -8.91 5.14
N LYS A 58 14.26 -8.58 6.41
CA LYS A 58 13.45 -9.11 7.52
C LYS A 58 12.01 -8.63 7.42
N GLU A 59 11.80 -7.33 7.18
CA GLU A 59 10.46 -6.78 7.00
C GLU A 59 9.80 -7.40 5.76
N GLY A 60 10.56 -7.57 4.69
CA GLY A 60 10.09 -8.19 3.46
C GLY A 60 9.62 -9.63 3.63
N GLU A 61 10.34 -10.43 4.42
CA GLU A 61 9.93 -11.80 4.73
C GLU A 61 8.57 -11.82 5.44
N ARG A 62 8.36 -10.89 6.36
CA ARG A 62 7.09 -10.78 7.09
C ARG A 62 5.95 -10.36 6.16
N ILE A 63 6.21 -9.41 5.27
CA ILE A 63 5.24 -8.98 4.26
C ILE A 63 4.90 -10.15 3.32
N ALA A 64 5.92 -10.87 2.85
CA ALA A 64 5.74 -11.96 1.89
C ALA A 64 4.80 -13.05 2.39
N LYS A 65 4.76 -13.29 3.70
CA LYS A 65 3.85 -14.29 4.30
C LYS A 65 2.38 -13.95 4.07
N HIS A 66 2.06 -12.69 3.85
CA HIS A 66 0.69 -12.23 3.63
C HIS A 66 0.34 -12.06 2.15
N LEU A 67 1.30 -12.19 1.25
CA LEU A 67 1.05 -12.08 -0.18
C LEU A 67 0.40 -13.37 -0.70
N LYS A 68 -0.67 -13.21 -1.47
CA LYS A 68 -1.44 -14.34 -2.02
C LYS A 68 -1.19 -14.48 -3.51
N ASP A 69 -1.07 -15.71 -4.00
CA ASP A 69 -0.80 -15.97 -5.41
C ASP A 69 -1.90 -15.47 -6.34
N GLY A 70 -3.14 -15.53 -5.89
CA GLY A 70 -4.28 -15.06 -6.67
C GLY A 70 -4.55 -13.56 -6.60
N ALA A 71 -3.77 -12.82 -5.82
CA ALA A 71 -3.95 -11.39 -5.66
C ALA A 71 -3.06 -10.61 -6.63
N PHE A 72 -3.54 -9.45 -7.04
CA PHE A 72 -2.74 -8.49 -7.79
C PHE A 72 -1.99 -7.61 -6.79
N VAL A 73 -0.66 -7.66 -6.81
CA VAL A 73 0.19 -6.99 -5.84
C VAL A 73 0.71 -5.67 -6.40
N ILE A 74 0.42 -4.59 -5.71
CA ILE A 74 0.90 -3.25 -6.03
C ILE A 74 1.85 -2.83 -4.90
N ALA A 75 3.11 -2.60 -5.22
CA ALA A 75 4.07 -2.10 -4.25
C ALA A 75 4.29 -0.60 -4.47
N LEU A 76 4.30 0.16 -3.37
CA LEU A 76 4.60 1.58 -3.43
C LEU A 76 6.11 1.76 -3.50
N ALA A 77 6.57 2.44 -4.54
CA ALA A 77 7.99 2.68 -4.78
C ALA A 77 8.18 4.03 -5.45
N ILE A 78 9.18 4.79 -5.01
CA ILE A 78 9.47 6.12 -5.59
C ILE A 78 9.75 6.00 -7.09
N ASN A 79 10.41 4.94 -7.50
CA ASN A 79 10.76 4.70 -8.91
C ASN A 79 9.65 4.03 -9.71
N GLY A 80 8.47 3.86 -9.10
CA GLY A 80 7.32 3.29 -9.77
C GLY A 80 6.67 4.27 -10.76
N LYS A 81 5.61 3.80 -11.40
CA LYS A 81 4.85 4.62 -12.33
C LYS A 81 3.92 5.56 -11.56
N GLN A 82 3.91 6.82 -11.92
CA GLN A 82 2.97 7.80 -11.36
C GLN A 82 1.64 7.71 -12.11
N LEU A 83 0.56 7.67 -11.36
CA LEU A 83 -0.80 7.68 -11.90
C LEU A 83 -1.56 8.88 -11.36
N SER A 84 -2.46 9.43 -12.18
CA SER A 84 -3.45 10.35 -11.68
C SER A 84 -4.51 9.58 -10.88
N SER A 85 -5.34 10.29 -10.13
CA SER A 85 -6.44 9.67 -9.40
C SER A 85 -7.40 8.95 -10.34
N GLU A 86 -7.67 9.53 -11.52
CA GLU A 86 -8.51 8.95 -12.55
C GLU A 86 -7.88 7.68 -13.13
N GLU A 87 -6.57 7.69 -13.35
CA GLU A 87 -5.85 6.50 -13.84
C GLU A 87 -5.84 5.37 -12.82
N LEU A 88 -5.70 5.70 -11.53
CA LEU A 88 -5.80 4.69 -10.48
C LEU A 88 -7.21 4.09 -10.43
N ALA A 89 -8.24 4.92 -10.54
CA ALA A 89 -9.62 4.45 -10.59
C ALA A 89 -9.83 3.51 -11.78
N ALA A 90 -9.36 3.90 -12.96
CA ALA A 90 -9.45 3.08 -14.17
C ALA A 90 -8.72 1.74 -13.99
N LYS A 91 -7.57 1.75 -13.35
CA LYS A 91 -6.81 0.52 -13.10
C LYS A 91 -7.56 -0.44 -12.18
N ILE A 92 -8.12 0.06 -11.09
CA ILE A 92 -8.91 -0.76 -10.17
C ILE A 92 -10.13 -1.34 -10.89
N ASN A 93 -10.82 -0.54 -11.68
CA ASN A 93 -11.98 -0.97 -12.46
C ASN A 93 -11.59 -2.06 -13.48
N ASP A 94 -10.50 -1.82 -14.21
CA ASP A 94 -10.01 -2.76 -15.22
C ASP A 94 -9.63 -4.11 -14.59
N LEU A 95 -8.95 -4.09 -13.44
CA LEU A 95 -8.61 -5.32 -12.73
C LEU A 95 -9.87 -6.11 -12.35
N GLY A 96 -10.89 -5.43 -11.84
CA GLY A 96 -12.17 -6.06 -11.51
C GLY A 96 -12.85 -6.66 -12.74
N LEU A 97 -12.85 -5.95 -13.85
CA LEU A 97 -13.44 -6.42 -15.12
C LEU A 97 -12.71 -7.66 -15.66
N ARG A 98 -11.41 -7.78 -15.40
CA ARG A 98 -10.62 -8.94 -15.81
C ARG A 98 -10.72 -10.12 -14.86
N GLY A 99 -11.51 -9.99 -13.79
CA GLY A 99 -11.74 -11.08 -12.85
C GLY A 99 -10.86 -11.04 -11.60
N THR A 100 -10.08 -9.98 -11.40
CA THR A 100 -9.32 -9.81 -10.16
C THR A 100 -10.27 -9.44 -9.03
N SER A 101 -10.31 -10.28 -8.00
CA SER A 101 -11.15 -10.04 -6.82
C SER A 101 -10.35 -9.62 -5.59
N HIS A 102 -9.02 -9.60 -5.69
CA HIS A 102 -8.13 -9.35 -4.55
C HIS A 102 -6.93 -8.51 -5.00
N ILE A 103 -6.80 -7.33 -4.42
CA ILE A 103 -5.65 -6.44 -4.64
C ILE A 103 -4.93 -6.29 -3.31
N GLN A 104 -3.61 -6.45 -3.33
CA GLN A 104 -2.78 -6.21 -2.16
C GLN A 104 -1.83 -5.05 -2.44
N LEU A 105 -1.86 -4.02 -1.59
CA LEU A 105 -0.98 -2.87 -1.71
C LEU A 105 0.03 -2.91 -0.56
N VAL A 106 1.30 -2.78 -0.90
CA VAL A 106 2.41 -2.91 0.05
C VAL A 106 3.10 -1.58 0.21
N ILE A 107 3.20 -1.14 1.46
CA ILE A 107 3.92 0.09 1.83
C ILE A 107 5.16 -0.32 2.59
N GLY A 108 6.32 0.25 2.23
CA GLY A 108 7.58 -0.02 2.94
C GLY A 108 7.65 0.69 4.28
N GLY A 109 8.63 0.30 5.08
CA GLY A 109 8.97 0.98 6.32
C GLY A 109 9.82 2.23 6.07
N SER A 110 10.53 2.68 7.09
CA SER A 110 11.29 3.95 7.04
C SER A 110 12.39 3.97 5.96
N ILE A 111 12.91 2.82 5.57
CA ILE A 111 13.97 2.71 4.56
C ILE A 111 13.49 2.08 3.25
N GLY A 112 12.19 1.87 3.09
CA GLY A 112 11.59 1.35 1.86
C GLY A 112 11.39 -0.16 1.85
N LEU A 113 11.16 -0.72 0.67
CA LEU A 113 10.86 -2.13 0.48
C LEU A 113 12.08 -2.91 0.00
N ASP A 114 12.16 -4.16 0.43
CA ASP A 114 13.14 -5.12 -0.05
C ASP A 114 12.97 -5.37 -1.56
N ASP A 115 14.08 -5.60 -2.26
CA ASP A 115 14.09 -5.88 -3.69
C ASP A 115 13.25 -7.12 -4.04
N ALA A 116 13.22 -8.13 -3.15
CA ALA A 116 12.41 -9.33 -3.37
C ALA A 116 10.92 -8.99 -3.44
N ILE A 117 10.45 -8.07 -2.61
CA ILE A 117 9.05 -7.60 -2.64
C ILE A 117 8.79 -6.82 -3.93
N LEU A 118 9.72 -5.94 -4.32
CA LEU A 118 9.57 -5.16 -5.54
C LEU A 118 9.50 -6.05 -6.78
N ARG A 119 10.30 -7.12 -6.83
CA ARG A 119 10.26 -8.09 -7.93
C ARG A 119 8.99 -8.93 -7.93
N ARG A 120 8.45 -9.23 -6.75
CA ARG A 120 7.20 -10.00 -6.60
C ARG A 120 5.98 -9.20 -7.03
N ALA A 121 6.02 -7.86 -6.93
CA ALA A 121 4.89 -7.02 -7.24
C ALA A 121 4.52 -7.10 -8.73
N ASP A 122 3.23 -7.05 -9.00
CA ASP A 122 2.71 -6.99 -10.37
C ASP A 122 2.76 -5.57 -10.93
N PHE A 123 2.79 -4.58 -10.05
CA PHE A 123 2.84 -3.18 -10.44
C PHE A 123 3.55 -2.35 -9.37
N LEU A 124 4.41 -1.44 -9.80
CA LEU A 124 5.07 -0.49 -8.89
C LEU A 124 4.42 0.88 -9.07
N LEU A 125 3.84 1.39 -7.99
CA LEU A 125 3.13 2.66 -7.99
C LEU A 125 3.93 3.72 -7.23
N SER A 126 4.14 4.88 -7.85
CA SER A 126 4.74 6.03 -7.18
C SER A 126 3.70 7.13 -7.00
N PHE A 127 3.57 7.63 -5.79
CA PHE A 127 2.71 8.78 -5.52
C PHE A 127 3.37 10.08 -5.90
N SER A 128 4.70 10.15 -5.82
CA SER A 128 5.45 11.37 -6.07
C SER A 128 6.96 11.07 -6.06
N LYS A 129 7.73 11.96 -6.63
CA LYS A 129 9.19 11.95 -6.45
C LYS A 129 9.57 12.40 -5.05
N MET A 130 8.66 13.04 -4.33
CA MET A 130 8.86 13.41 -2.93
C MET A 130 8.65 12.19 -2.04
N THR A 131 9.35 12.14 -0.92
CA THR A 131 9.14 11.12 0.09
C THR A 131 8.12 11.60 1.13
N PHE A 132 7.37 10.66 1.67
CA PHE A 132 6.39 10.93 2.73
C PHE A 132 6.69 10.02 3.92
N PRO A 133 6.37 10.45 5.15
CA PRO A 133 6.43 9.53 6.28
C PRO A 133 5.59 8.29 5.97
N HIS A 134 6.13 7.10 6.23
CA HIS A 134 5.43 5.86 5.84
C HIS A 134 4.09 5.68 6.54
N GLN A 135 3.94 6.22 7.75
CA GLN A 135 2.65 6.14 8.45
C GLN A 135 1.60 7.08 7.85
N LEU A 136 2.01 8.29 7.44
CA LEU A 136 1.13 9.22 6.73
C LEU A 136 0.74 8.65 5.37
N MET A 137 1.64 7.93 4.71
CA MET A 137 1.35 7.32 3.41
C MET A 137 0.17 6.36 3.48
N ARG A 138 -0.06 5.68 4.60
CA ARG A 138 -1.25 4.83 4.76
C ARG A 138 -2.54 5.61 4.60
N VAL A 139 -2.58 6.82 5.19
CA VAL A 139 -3.76 7.70 5.07
C VAL A 139 -3.93 8.17 3.62
N ILE A 140 -2.83 8.59 3.00
CA ILE A 140 -2.84 9.07 1.61
C ILE A 140 -3.32 7.96 0.67
N LEU A 141 -2.82 6.73 0.86
CA LEU A 141 -3.23 5.59 0.06
C LEU A 141 -4.72 5.29 0.23
N LEU A 142 -5.20 5.25 1.47
CA LEU A 142 -6.62 5.01 1.73
C LEU A 142 -7.50 6.09 1.10
N GLU A 143 -7.07 7.35 1.19
CA GLU A 143 -7.78 8.45 0.57
C GLU A 143 -7.90 8.26 -0.94
N GLN A 144 -6.81 7.86 -1.60
CA GLN A 144 -6.82 7.66 -3.05
C GLN A 144 -7.64 6.44 -3.47
N ILE A 145 -7.64 5.37 -2.69
CA ILE A 145 -8.52 4.22 -2.95
C ILE A 145 -9.99 4.65 -2.83
N TYR A 146 -10.31 5.40 -1.79
CA TYR A 146 -11.66 5.94 -1.59
C TYR A 146 -12.05 6.84 -2.78
N ARG A 147 -11.16 7.75 -3.17
CA ARG A 147 -11.38 8.64 -4.31
C ARG A 147 -11.61 7.85 -5.60
N ALA A 148 -10.86 6.78 -5.81
CA ALA A 148 -11.04 5.91 -6.97
C ALA A 148 -12.46 5.36 -7.02
N TYR A 149 -12.99 4.84 -5.92
CA TYR A 149 -14.36 4.34 -5.88
C TYR A 149 -15.39 5.45 -6.07
N LYS A 150 -15.13 6.65 -5.55
CA LYS A 150 -16.04 7.81 -5.79
C LYS A 150 -16.06 8.19 -7.26
N ILE A 151 -14.89 8.20 -7.91
CA ILE A 151 -14.81 8.47 -9.35
C ILE A 151 -15.60 7.43 -10.13
N LEU A 152 -15.41 6.14 -9.82
CA LEU A 152 -16.11 5.05 -10.50
C LEU A 152 -17.63 5.12 -10.28
N SER A 153 -18.08 5.50 -9.09
CA SER A 153 -19.52 5.63 -8.82
C SER A 153 -20.17 6.75 -9.61
N LEU A 154 -19.44 7.82 -9.91
CA LEU A 154 -19.94 8.91 -10.75
C LEU A 154 -20.05 8.52 -12.22
N ILE A 155 -19.16 7.67 -12.71
CA ILE A 155 -19.16 7.20 -14.09
C ILE A 155 -20.38 6.30 -14.36
N HIS A 156 -20.86 5.58 -13.35
CA HIS A 156 -21.93 4.60 -13.49
C HIS A 156 -23.33 5.13 -13.13
N ILE A 157 -23.47 6.45 -12.96
CA ILE A 157 -24.79 7.07 -12.73
C ILE A 157 -25.56 7.25 -14.02
#